data_e0d636d49d8252ffa70ad4e6f60d2145
#
_entry.id   e0d636d49d8252ffa70ad4e6f60d2145
#
_cell.length_a   1.000
_cell.length_b   1.000
_cell.length_c   1.000
_cell.angle_alpha   90.00
_cell.angle_beta   90.00
_cell.angle_gamma   90.00
#
_symmetry.space_group_name_H-M   'P 1'
#
loop_
_entity.id
_entity.type
_entity.pdbx_description
1 polymer ?
#
loop_
_entity_poly.entity_id
_entity_poly.type
_entity_poly.pdbx_seq_one_letter_code
_entity_poly.pdbx_strand_id
1 'polypeptide(L)'
;MTALHDMTVAALAAELRAKKINATELAQHFLARSQADTSGAFLSFNPEATLAQAKEADAQLAAGTAGPLAGVPMAHKDIFVTTDFPTTAGSKILEGYRSPFDATVVRKLGVQAGGAGMVNVGKLNCDEFAMGSSNENSAYKPVTNPWDTSRVPGGSSGGSSAAVAARLVPAATGTDTGGSIRQPASFCGITGIKPTYGRASRYGMIAYASSLDQAGPMARTAEDCALMLSAMCGPDLDRDSTSLDVPAENFARDLNAPLDGLRIGIPKEFFGEGLAPGVRTAVDAALKEYEKLGAKLVPISLPRTELSIPVYYIIAPAEASSNLSRFDGVKFGHRTKDYTDLVSMYKRSRAEGFGEEVKRRIMTGAYVLSHGYYDAYYLQAQKIRRM
;
A
#
# COMPACT_ATOMS: atom_id res chain seq x y z
N MET A 1 -20.53 -15.73 19.92
CA MET A 1 -19.98 -14.40 19.56
C MET A 1 -18.92 -14.61 18.50
N THR A 2 -18.93 -13.79 17.45
CA THR A 2 -17.88 -13.79 16.42
C THR A 2 -16.55 -13.40 17.08
N ALA A 3 -15.46 -14.09 16.77
CA ALA A 3 -14.16 -13.74 17.32
C ALA A 3 -13.73 -12.32 16.83
N LEU A 4 -13.04 -11.54 17.67
CA LEU A 4 -12.66 -10.16 17.36
C LEU A 4 -11.88 -10.04 16.04
N HIS A 5 -11.01 -11.00 15.74
CA HIS A 5 -10.24 -11.01 14.50
C HIS A 5 -11.03 -11.42 13.25
N ASP A 6 -12.26 -11.92 13.43
CA ASP A 6 -13.19 -12.23 12.34
C ASP A 6 -14.12 -11.06 11.99
N MET A 7 -14.13 -10.02 12.81
CA MET A 7 -14.95 -8.83 12.57
C MET A 7 -14.33 -7.93 11.50
N THR A 8 -15.17 -7.22 10.75
CA THR A 8 -14.76 -6.21 9.76
C THR A 8 -14.37 -4.90 10.45
N VAL A 9 -13.71 -3.98 9.75
CA VAL A 9 -13.43 -2.62 10.25
C VAL A 9 -14.73 -1.92 10.67
N ALA A 10 -15.76 -2.00 9.83
CA ALA A 10 -17.08 -1.42 10.11
C ALA A 10 -17.71 -2.00 11.39
N ALA A 11 -17.67 -3.33 11.55
CA ALA A 11 -18.22 -3.99 12.72
C ALA A 11 -17.44 -3.64 14.01
N LEU A 12 -16.10 -3.64 13.96
CA LEU A 12 -15.27 -3.24 15.09
C LEU A 12 -15.51 -1.78 15.50
N ALA A 13 -15.62 -0.86 14.53
CA ALA A 13 -15.93 0.54 14.79
C ALA A 13 -17.31 0.71 15.45
N ALA A 14 -18.30 -0.10 15.05
CA ALA A 14 -19.63 -0.08 15.66
C ALA A 14 -19.60 -0.58 17.12
N GLU A 15 -18.92 -1.68 17.42
CA GLU A 15 -18.79 -2.23 18.77
C GLU A 15 -18.03 -1.28 19.72
N LEU A 16 -16.97 -0.63 19.22
CA LEU A 16 -16.22 0.41 19.97
C LEU A 16 -17.10 1.60 20.32
N ARG A 17 -17.86 2.14 19.36
CA ARG A 17 -18.81 3.24 19.62
C ARG A 17 -19.92 2.83 20.58
N ALA A 18 -20.38 1.59 20.51
CA ALA A 18 -21.39 1.06 21.42
C ALA A 18 -20.81 0.73 22.80
N LYS A 19 -19.49 0.95 23.02
CA LYS A 19 -18.76 0.67 24.29
C LYS A 19 -18.88 -0.80 24.74
N LYS A 20 -19.05 -1.73 23.80
CA LYS A 20 -19.09 -3.18 24.08
C LYS A 20 -17.69 -3.78 24.16
N ILE A 21 -16.73 -3.16 23.50
CA ILE A 21 -15.30 -3.44 23.56
C ILE A 21 -14.57 -2.11 23.71
N ASN A 22 -13.34 -2.11 24.20
CA ASN A 22 -12.49 -0.93 24.22
C ASN A 22 -11.29 -1.08 23.28
N ALA A 23 -10.69 0.05 22.88
CA ALA A 23 -9.59 0.08 21.92
C ALA A 23 -8.33 -0.57 22.49
N THR A 24 -8.09 -0.44 23.79
CA THR A 24 -6.91 -1.02 24.45
C THR A 24 -6.93 -2.55 24.41
N GLU A 25 -8.05 -3.19 24.76
CA GLU A 25 -8.21 -4.64 24.69
C GLU A 25 -8.10 -5.14 23.24
N LEU A 26 -8.71 -4.40 22.31
CA LEU A 26 -8.67 -4.74 20.89
C LEU A 26 -7.25 -4.65 20.34
N ALA A 27 -6.49 -3.61 20.68
CA ALA A 27 -5.09 -3.45 20.30
C ALA A 27 -4.21 -4.58 20.89
N GLN A 28 -4.41 -4.95 22.15
CA GLN A 28 -3.70 -6.08 22.77
C GLN A 28 -3.98 -7.40 22.05
N HIS A 29 -5.25 -7.66 21.70
CA HIS A 29 -5.64 -8.85 20.95
C HIS A 29 -4.91 -8.96 19.60
N PHE A 30 -4.94 -7.89 18.80
CA PHE A 30 -4.29 -7.89 17.48
C PHE A 30 -2.77 -7.85 17.58
N LEU A 31 -2.20 -7.14 18.55
CA LEU A 31 -0.76 -7.11 18.78
C LEU A 31 -0.22 -8.52 19.10
N ALA A 32 -0.89 -9.25 20.02
CA ALA A 32 -0.49 -10.62 20.36
C ALA A 32 -0.55 -11.55 19.14
N ARG A 33 -1.61 -11.47 18.34
CA ARG A 33 -1.74 -12.25 17.10
C ARG A 33 -0.66 -11.92 16.08
N SER A 34 -0.39 -10.63 15.87
CA SER A 34 0.59 -10.16 14.91
C SER A 34 2.02 -10.53 15.32
N GLN A 35 2.35 -10.48 16.61
CA GLN A 35 3.65 -10.90 17.13
C GLN A 35 3.89 -12.41 17.05
N ALA A 36 2.81 -13.20 17.06
CA ALA A 36 2.89 -14.67 16.86
C ALA A 36 2.98 -15.07 15.39
N ASP A 37 2.93 -14.11 14.44
CA ASP A 37 2.98 -14.39 13.00
C ASP A 37 4.35 -14.94 12.55
N THR A 38 4.29 -15.98 11.75
CA THR A 38 5.46 -16.62 11.13
C THR A 38 5.55 -16.40 9.62
N SER A 39 4.55 -15.78 9.01
CA SER A 39 4.47 -15.56 7.56
C SER A 39 5.48 -14.54 7.02
N GLY A 40 6.07 -13.75 7.92
CA GLY A 40 6.96 -12.66 7.53
C GLY A 40 6.25 -11.34 7.21
N ALA A 41 4.95 -11.23 7.50
CA ALA A 41 4.16 -10.06 7.15
C ALA A 41 4.60 -8.77 7.85
N PHE A 42 5.17 -8.84 9.05
CA PHE A 42 5.62 -7.67 9.82
C PHE A 42 7.14 -7.52 9.85
N LEU A 43 7.62 -6.27 9.78
CA LEU A 43 9.02 -5.89 9.96
C LEU A 43 9.31 -5.34 11.35
N SER A 44 8.38 -4.59 11.95
CA SER A 44 8.60 -4.01 13.26
C SER A 44 7.31 -3.81 14.05
N PHE A 45 7.45 -3.88 15.38
CA PHE A 45 6.42 -3.60 16.36
C PHE A 45 6.94 -2.55 17.36
N ASN A 46 6.02 -1.77 17.91
CA ASN A 46 6.23 -0.91 19.07
C ASN A 46 5.01 -1.01 19.99
N PRO A 47 4.95 -2.02 20.89
CA PRO A 47 3.79 -2.25 21.75
C PRO A 47 3.44 -1.04 22.62
N GLU A 48 4.42 -0.31 23.09
CA GLU A 48 4.21 0.89 23.92
C GLU A 48 3.45 1.96 23.12
N ALA A 49 3.92 2.30 21.91
CA ALA A 49 3.26 3.27 21.05
C ALA A 49 1.86 2.79 20.62
N THR A 50 1.70 1.52 20.28
CA THR A 50 0.38 0.94 19.93
C THR A 50 -0.62 1.09 21.07
N LEU A 51 -0.22 0.76 22.30
CA LEU A 51 -1.10 0.86 23.47
C LEU A 51 -1.35 2.32 23.88
N ALA A 52 -0.39 3.22 23.68
CA ALA A 52 -0.60 4.66 23.89
C ALA A 52 -1.65 5.21 22.91
N GLN A 53 -1.57 4.87 21.63
CA GLN A 53 -2.58 5.22 20.61
C GLN A 53 -3.97 4.64 20.95
N ALA A 54 -4.03 3.40 21.45
CA ALA A 54 -5.28 2.76 21.84
C ALA A 54 -5.95 3.48 23.05
N LYS A 55 -5.17 3.86 24.06
CA LYS A 55 -5.66 4.65 25.19
C LYS A 55 -6.16 6.02 24.78
N GLU A 56 -5.47 6.67 23.85
CA GLU A 56 -5.93 7.95 23.27
C GLU A 56 -7.27 7.78 22.54
N ALA A 57 -7.42 6.72 21.74
CA ALA A 57 -8.69 6.40 21.08
C ALA A 57 -9.83 6.13 22.09
N ASP A 58 -9.55 5.41 23.19
CA ASP A 58 -10.51 5.19 24.27
C ASP A 58 -10.93 6.51 24.93
N ALA A 59 -9.99 7.42 25.18
CA ALA A 59 -10.28 8.75 25.72
C ALA A 59 -11.15 9.59 24.78
N GLN A 60 -10.85 9.59 23.50
CA GLN A 60 -11.64 10.29 22.46
C GLN A 60 -13.06 9.71 22.33
N LEU A 61 -13.21 8.38 22.39
CA LEU A 61 -14.51 7.70 22.38
C LEU A 61 -15.32 8.07 23.64
N ALA A 62 -14.70 8.14 24.79
CA ALA A 62 -15.34 8.54 26.04
C ALA A 62 -15.81 10.00 25.99
N ALA A 63 -14.98 10.89 25.44
CA ALA A 63 -15.25 12.33 25.32
C ALA A 63 -16.22 12.68 24.19
N GLY A 64 -16.55 11.75 23.29
CA GLY A 64 -17.40 12.00 22.10
C GLY A 64 -16.71 12.82 21.00
N THR A 65 -15.36 12.89 21.01
CA THR A 65 -14.55 13.60 20.01
C THR A 65 -13.86 12.66 19.01
N ALA A 66 -14.19 11.37 19.09
CA ALA A 66 -13.56 10.30 18.31
C ALA A 66 -13.81 10.40 16.80
N GLY A 67 -12.79 10.14 16.03
CA GLY A 67 -12.88 9.98 14.58
C GLY A 67 -13.72 8.75 14.17
N PRO A 68 -14.06 8.64 12.87
CA PRO A 68 -15.01 7.63 12.40
C PRO A 68 -14.56 6.18 12.59
N LEU A 69 -13.27 5.92 12.73
CA LEU A 69 -12.68 4.58 12.87
C LEU A 69 -11.88 4.44 14.18
N ALA A 70 -12.21 5.26 15.17
CA ALA A 70 -11.46 5.34 16.43
C ALA A 70 -11.38 3.98 17.13
N GLY A 71 -10.15 3.62 17.49
CA GLY A 71 -9.81 2.39 18.20
C GLY A 71 -9.68 1.15 17.32
N VAL A 72 -10.01 1.21 16.03
CA VAL A 72 -9.86 0.08 15.12
C VAL A 72 -8.38 -0.15 14.80
N PRO A 73 -7.81 -1.35 15.05
CA PRO A 73 -6.42 -1.66 14.73
C PRO A 73 -6.17 -1.71 13.22
N MET A 74 -4.97 -1.28 12.83
CA MET A 74 -4.47 -1.40 11.46
C MET A 74 -2.95 -1.51 11.46
N ALA A 75 -2.34 -1.72 10.28
CA ALA A 75 -0.90 -1.62 10.14
C ALA A 75 -0.51 -0.91 8.84
N HIS A 76 0.64 -0.23 8.84
CA HIS A 76 1.12 0.51 7.69
C HIS A 76 2.20 -0.25 6.92
N LYS A 77 2.08 -0.32 5.58
CA LYS A 77 3.20 -0.74 4.72
C LYS A 77 4.44 0.08 5.05
N ASP A 78 5.59 -0.55 5.10
CA ASP A 78 6.85 0.07 5.53
C ASP A 78 7.45 1.09 4.54
N ILE A 79 6.62 1.56 3.62
CA ILE A 79 6.87 2.71 2.73
C ILE A 79 6.41 4.04 3.36
N PHE A 80 5.45 3.99 4.31
CA PHE A 80 4.96 5.19 4.99
C PHE A 80 5.83 5.50 6.20
N VAL A 81 6.40 6.72 6.25
CA VAL A 81 7.16 7.15 7.41
C VAL A 81 6.25 7.41 8.61
N THR A 82 6.72 7.01 9.79
CA THR A 82 6.05 7.18 11.06
C THR A 82 7.05 7.59 12.12
N THR A 83 6.62 8.41 13.09
CA THR A 83 7.46 8.82 14.23
C THR A 83 7.64 7.70 15.24
N ASP A 84 6.59 6.89 15.45
CA ASP A 84 6.54 5.89 16.51
C ASP A 84 7.26 4.57 16.14
N PHE A 85 7.45 4.32 14.83
CA PHE A 85 8.06 3.07 14.34
C PHE A 85 9.20 3.40 13.36
N PRO A 86 10.24 2.56 13.26
CA PRO A 86 11.23 2.70 12.22
C PRO A 86 10.60 2.52 10.84
N THR A 87 11.22 3.11 9.81
CA THR A 87 10.79 2.96 8.42
C THR A 87 11.98 2.58 7.56
N THR A 88 11.94 1.40 6.95
CA THR A 88 13.06 0.84 6.22
C THR A 88 12.81 0.70 4.72
N ALA A 89 11.56 0.80 4.27
CA ALA A 89 11.14 0.48 2.91
C ALA A 89 11.55 -0.95 2.47
N GLY A 90 11.66 -1.89 3.42
CA GLY A 90 12.15 -3.25 3.16
C GLY A 90 13.63 -3.32 2.76
N SER A 91 14.43 -2.29 3.05
CA SER A 91 15.82 -2.11 2.58
C SER A 91 16.81 -1.92 3.72
N LYS A 92 18.03 -2.47 3.55
CA LYS A 92 19.14 -2.19 4.46
C LYS A 92 19.61 -0.74 4.39
N ILE A 93 19.42 -0.04 3.27
CA ILE A 93 19.85 1.35 3.11
C ILE A 93 19.18 2.29 4.13
N LEU A 94 17.96 1.94 4.61
CA LEU A 94 17.22 2.69 5.63
C LEU A 94 17.17 1.98 6.99
N GLU A 95 18.00 0.96 7.20
CA GLU A 95 18.04 0.29 8.49
C GLU A 95 18.27 1.28 9.65
N GLY A 96 17.41 1.20 10.68
CA GLY A 96 17.46 2.10 11.84
C GLY A 96 16.93 3.51 11.61
N TYR A 97 16.47 3.86 10.42
CA TYR A 97 15.90 5.19 10.16
C TYR A 97 14.59 5.40 10.92
N ARG A 98 14.51 6.54 11.64
CA ARG A 98 13.30 7.07 12.28
C ARG A 98 12.96 8.42 11.70
N SER A 99 11.73 8.57 11.24
CA SER A 99 11.26 9.83 10.67
C SER A 99 10.95 10.84 11.76
N PRO A 100 11.27 12.13 11.56
CA PRO A 100 10.86 13.20 12.47
C PRO A 100 9.39 13.63 12.28
N PHE A 101 8.66 13.03 11.34
CA PHE A 101 7.26 13.34 11.05
C PHE A 101 6.53 12.09 10.52
N ASP A 102 5.20 12.12 10.62
CA ASP A 102 4.32 11.10 10.05
C ASP A 102 3.90 11.48 8.63
N ALA A 103 3.75 10.47 7.77
CA ALA A 103 3.13 10.65 6.45
C ALA A 103 1.70 11.21 6.59
N THR A 104 1.25 12.01 5.62
CA THR A 104 -0.12 12.55 5.64
C THR A 104 -1.18 11.46 5.75
N VAL A 105 -1.01 10.33 5.05
CA VAL A 105 -1.91 9.16 5.14
C VAL A 105 -1.92 8.57 6.56
N VAL A 106 -0.77 8.48 7.21
CA VAL A 106 -0.64 8.00 8.60
C VAL A 106 -1.42 8.92 9.54
N ARG A 107 -1.22 10.23 9.44
CA ARG A 107 -1.93 11.22 10.26
C ARG A 107 -3.44 11.20 10.04
N LYS A 108 -3.89 11.12 8.79
CA LYS A 108 -5.32 11.08 8.45
C LYS A 108 -6.02 9.82 8.97
N LEU A 109 -5.33 8.70 9.03
CA LEU A 109 -5.88 7.45 9.57
C LEU A 109 -5.73 7.34 11.09
N GLY A 110 -4.69 7.92 11.67
CA GLY A 110 -4.29 7.77 13.07
C GLY A 110 -5.16 8.53 14.08
N VAL A 111 -4.71 8.49 15.33
CA VAL A 111 -5.39 9.07 16.52
C VAL A 111 -5.16 10.57 16.70
N GLN A 112 -4.32 11.19 15.88
CA GLN A 112 -4.04 12.62 15.95
C GLN A 112 -5.31 13.45 15.67
N ALA A 113 -5.34 14.68 16.16
CA ALA A 113 -6.46 15.58 15.95
C ALA A 113 -6.86 15.70 14.47
N GLY A 114 -8.12 15.45 14.15
CA GLY A 114 -8.65 15.41 12.80
C GLY A 114 -8.40 14.11 12.03
N GLY A 115 -7.77 13.10 12.65
CA GLY A 115 -7.60 11.77 12.08
C GLY A 115 -8.82 10.86 12.29
N ALA A 116 -8.81 9.72 11.64
CA ALA A 116 -9.90 8.72 11.75
C ALA A 116 -9.89 7.95 13.08
N GLY A 117 -8.79 8.02 13.84
CA GLY A 117 -8.64 7.41 15.15
C GLY A 117 -8.18 5.95 15.15
N MET A 118 -7.70 5.43 14.03
CA MET A 118 -7.19 4.04 13.95
C MET A 118 -5.87 3.88 14.72
N VAL A 119 -5.64 2.67 15.24
CA VAL A 119 -4.48 2.30 16.06
C VAL A 119 -3.48 1.50 15.24
N ASN A 120 -2.25 2.00 15.11
CA ASN A 120 -1.21 1.31 14.38
C ASN A 120 -0.58 0.19 15.20
N VAL A 121 -0.69 -1.06 14.73
CA VAL A 121 -0.13 -2.26 15.36
C VAL A 121 1.34 -2.49 14.99
N GLY A 122 1.77 -2.04 13.81
CA GLY A 122 3.14 -2.27 13.33
C GLY A 122 3.38 -1.86 11.89
N LYS A 123 4.60 -2.15 11.40
CA LYS A 123 5.04 -1.88 10.03
C LYS A 123 5.10 -3.18 9.23
N LEU A 124 4.46 -3.15 8.08
CA LEU A 124 4.27 -4.31 7.21
C LEU A 124 5.35 -4.41 6.16
N ASN A 125 5.82 -5.64 5.96
CA ASN A 125 6.84 -5.98 5.00
C ASN A 125 6.42 -5.68 3.55
N CYS A 126 7.38 -5.40 2.71
CA CYS A 126 7.16 -5.09 1.30
C CYS A 126 8.39 -5.50 0.47
N ASP A 127 8.22 -5.62 -0.84
CA ASP A 127 9.39 -5.61 -1.72
C ASP A 127 10.18 -4.31 -1.52
N GLU A 128 11.50 -4.40 -1.56
CA GLU A 128 12.41 -3.30 -1.30
C GLU A 128 12.07 -2.07 -2.15
N PHE A 129 11.85 -0.91 -1.52
CA PHE A 129 11.43 0.35 -2.16
C PHE A 129 10.20 0.22 -3.06
N ALA A 130 9.29 -0.70 -2.74
CA ALA A 130 8.12 -1.04 -3.56
C ALA A 130 8.46 -1.60 -4.96
N MET A 131 9.68 -2.12 -5.15
CA MET A 131 10.19 -2.66 -6.41
C MET A 131 10.12 -4.18 -6.44
N GLY A 132 8.94 -4.69 -6.78
CA GLY A 132 8.67 -6.12 -6.89
C GLY A 132 7.20 -6.40 -7.01
N SER A 133 6.86 -7.68 -7.18
CA SER A 133 5.49 -8.18 -7.33
C SER A 133 5.24 -9.50 -6.59
N SER A 134 6.16 -9.90 -5.70
CA SER A 134 6.11 -11.17 -4.99
C SER A 134 6.37 -11.06 -3.49
N ASN A 135 6.96 -9.96 -3.03
CA ASN A 135 7.50 -9.75 -1.68
C ASN A 135 8.66 -10.69 -1.33
N GLU A 136 9.40 -11.15 -2.34
CA GLU A 136 10.64 -11.90 -2.17
C GLU A 136 11.86 -10.99 -2.08
N ASN A 137 11.76 -9.73 -2.57
CA ASN A 137 12.86 -8.76 -2.63
C ASN A 137 13.05 -7.94 -1.35
N SER A 138 12.40 -8.28 -0.24
CA SER A 138 12.67 -7.63 1.04
C SER A 138 14.07 -7.99 1.54
N ALA A 139 14.81 -7.00 2.04
CA ALA A 139 16.14 -7.20 2.63
C ALA A 139 16.12 -8.00 3.95
N TYR A 140 14.96 -8.20 4.54
CA TYR A 140 14.80 -8.83 5.85
C TYR A 140 14.35 -10.29 5.74
N LYS A 141 13.24 -10.54 5.07
CA LYS A 141 12.68 -11.87 4.86
C LYS A 141 11.60 -11.85 3.78
N PRO A 142 11.39 -12.94 3.05
CA PRO A 142 10.22 -13.06 2.17
C PRO A 142 8.94 -13.15 3.00
N VAL A 143 7.78 -12.88 2.34
CA VAL A 143 6.46 -13.09 2.91
C VAL A 143 5.80 -14.28 2.22
N THR A 144 5.13 -15.12 2.99
CA THR A 144 4.38 -16.26 2.44
C THR A 144 2.89 -15.95 2.32
N ASN A 145 2.22 -16.60 1.36
CA ASN A 145 0.78 -16.46 1.19
C ASN A 145 0.04 -17.26 2.30
N PRO A 146 -0.91 -16.64 3.03
CA PRO A 146 -1.62 -17.34 4.11
C PRO A 146 -2.47 -18.53 3.67
N TRP A 147 -2.87 -18.60 2.40
CA TRP A 147 -3.65 -19.71 1.85
C TRP A 147 -2.79 -20.91 1.48
N ASP A 148 -1.54 -20.66 1.07
CA ASP A 148 -0.57 -21.68 0.70
C ASP A 148 0.84 -21.11 0.94
N THR A 149 1.49 -21.57 2.00
CA THR A 149 2.81 -21.06 2.42
C THR A 149 3.95 -21.38 1.43
N SER A 150 3.70 -22.24 0.43
CA SER A 150 4.63 -22.47 -0.69
C SER A 150 4.49 -21.42 -1.81
N ARG A 151 3.53 -20.50 -1.70
CA ARG A 151 3.23 -19.47 -2.68
C ARG A 151 3.56 -18.08 -2.15
N VAL A 152 3.77 -17.15 -3.09
CA VAL A 152 3.96 -15.74 -2.79
C VAL A 152 2.61 -15.04 -2.53
N PRO A 153 2.58 -14.01 -1.66
CA PRO A 153 1.36 -13.23 -1.41
C PRO A 153 1.10 -12.19 -2.49
N GLY A 154 2.01 -12.09 -3.46
CA GLY A 154 2.09 -10.94 -4.36
C GLY A 154 2.85 -9.77 -3.73
N GLY A 155 2.99 -8.67 -4.45
CA GLY A 155 3.74 -7.48 -4.03
C GLY A 155 3.51 -6.26 -4.93
N SER A 156 4.09 -5.17 -4.53
CA SER A 156 5.04 -4.97 -3.42
C SER A 156 4.40 -4.87 -2.03
N SER A 157 3.06 -4.78 -1.88
CA SER A 157 2.38 -4.73 -0.57
C SER A 157 2.02 -6.14 -0.07
N GLY A 158 2.96 -7.10 -0.19
CA GLY A 158 2.71 -8.50 0.16
C GLY A 158 2.48 -8.72 1.66
N GLY A 159 3.26 -8.04 2.53
CA GLY A 159 3.02 -8.08 3.97
C GLY A 159 1.64 -7.52 4.35
N SER A 160 1.19 -6.45 3.67
CA SER A 160 -0.14 -5.87 3.91
C SER A 160 -1.26 -6.85 3.54
N SER A 161 -1.17 -7.48 2.36
CA SER A 161 -2.18 -8.44 1.92
C SER A 161 -2.19 -9.70 2.79
N ALA A 162 -1.00 -10.24 3.12
CA ALA A 162 -0.87 -11.42 3.97
C ALA A 162 -1.41 -11.16 5.39
N ALA A 163 -1.08 -10.01 6.00
CA ALA A 163 -1.56 -9.66 7.34
C ALA A 163 -3.09 -9.56 7.42
N VAL A 164 -3.73 -8.94 6.42
CA VAL A 164 -5.19 -8.84 6.35
C VAL A 164 -5.84 -10.20 6.08
N ALA A 165 -5.33 -10.97 5.14
CA ALA A 165 -5.86 -12.29 4.80
C ALA A 165 -5.74 -13.28 5.97
N ALA A 166 -4.61 -13.25 6.70
CA ALA A 166 -4.40 -14.08 7.90
C ALA A 166 -5.12 -13.53 9.15
N ARG A 167 -5.86 -12.42 9.03
CA ARG A 167 -6.58 -11.77 10.16
C ARG A 167 -5.65 -11.38 11.30
N LEU A 168 -4.42 -10.98 10.98
CA LEU A 168 -3.48 -10.41 11.94
C LEU A 168 -3.83 -8.95 12.24
N VAL A 169 -4.41 -8.25 11.28
CA VAL A 169 -5.06 -6.94 11.40
C VAL A 169 -6.32 -6.90 10.53
N PRO A 170 -7.34 -6.13 10.89
CA PRO A 170 -8.55 -6.00 10.08
C PRO A 170 -8.32 -5.20 8.80
N ALA A 171 -7.32 -4.32 8.78
CA ALA A 171 -6.99 -3.45 7.67
C ALA A 171 -5.51 -3.07 7.62
N ALA A 172 -5.06 -2.68 6.43
CA ALA A 172 -3.70 -2.21 6.19
C ALA A 172 -3.66 -1.09 5.14
N THR A 173 -2.58 -0.32 5.11
CA THR A 173 -2.24 0.53 3.97
C THR A 173 -1.33 -0.20 3.01
N GLY A 174 -1.45 0.11 1.72
CA GLY A 174 -0.53 -0.29 0.67
C GLY A 174 -0.14 0.88 -0.22
N THR A 175 0.81 0.64 -1.14
CA THR A 175 1.13 1.56 -2.24
C THR A 175 1.03 0.83 -3.57
N ASP A 176 0.62 1.53 -4.61
CA ASP A 176 0.43 0.97 -5.94
C ASP A 176 1.05 1.90 -6.99
N THR A 177 2.08 1.41 -7.66
CA THR A 177 2.76 2.08 -8.77
C THR A 177 2.39 1.42 -10.10
N GLY A 178 2.36 0.09 -10.11
CA GLY A 178 2.03 -0.74 -11.27
C GLY A 178 1.18 -1.96 -10.91
N GLY A 179 0.43 -1.91 -9.79
CA GLY A 179 -0.39 -3.03 -9.32
C GLY A 179 -0.16 -3.43 -7.87
N SER A 180 0.76 -2.76 -7.15
CA SER A 180 1.26 -3.23 -5.83
C SER A 180 0.27 -3.18 -4.66
N ILE A 181 -0.97 -2.75 -4.85
CA ILE A 181 -2.12 -2.98 -3.96
C ILE A 181 -3.02 -4.07 -4.56
N ARG A 182 -3.41 -3.90 -5.82
CA ARG A 182 -4.45 -4.71 -6.50
C ARG A 182 -4.00 -6.14 -6.72
N GLN A 183 -2.77 -6.35 -7.15
CA GLN A 183 -2.23 -7.68 -7.42
C GLN A 183 -2.07 -8.52 -6.15
N PRO A 184 -1.40 -8.06 -5.06
CA PRO A 184 -1.33 -8.83 -3.82
C PRO A 184 -2.69 -9.01 -3.15
N ALA A 185 -3.62 -8.05 -3.27
CA ALA A 185 -5.00 -8.22 -2.81
C ALA A 185 -5.69 -9.39 -3.52
N SER A 186 -5.52 -9.50 -4.85
CA SER A 186 -6.04 -10.60 -5.65
C SER A 186 -5.42 -11.95 -5.23
N PHE A 187 -4.10 -12.00 -5.02
CA PHE A 187 -3.40 -13.24 -4.64
C PHE A 187 -3.76 -13.74 -3.24
N CYS A 188 -4.10 -12.83 -2.33
CA CYS A 188 -4.50 -13.17 -0.96
C CYS A 188 -6.02 -13.20 -0.74
N GLY A 189 -6.85 -12.94 -1.77
CA GLY A 189 -8.30 -13.01 -1.68
C GLY A 189 -8.92 -11.94 -0.77
N ILE A 190 -8.40 -10.72 -0.81
CA ILE A 190 -8.89 -9.55 -0.09
C ILE A 190 -9.25 -8.40 -1.05
N THR A 191 -9.81 -7.33 -0.52
CA THR A 191 -10.08 -6.10 -1.28
C THR A 191 -8.89 -5.13 -1.15
N GLY A 192 -8.45 -4.58 -2.28
CA GLY A 192 -7.45 -3.52 -2.32
C GLY A 192 -7.84 -2.46 -3.34
N ILE A 193 -7.78 -1.19 -2.96
CA ILE A 193 -8.18 -0.07 -3.83
C ILE A 193 -7.00 0.86 -4.07
N LYS A 194 -6.68 1.09 -5.34
CA LYS A 194 -5.82 2.19 -5.77
C LYS A 194 -6.72 3.36 -6.19
N PRO A 195 -6.79 4.45 -5.43
CA PRO A 195 -7.56 5.62 -5.84
C PRO A 195 -6.94 6.29 -7.07
N THR A 196 -7.67 7.21 -7.67
CA THR A 196 -7.15 8.09 -8.71
C THR A 196 -5.92 8.85 -8.21
N TYR A 197 -4.89 8.98 -9.06
CA TYR A 197 -3.66 9.68 -8.73
C TYR A 197 -3.94 11.10 -8.22
N GLY A 198 -3.28 11.47 -7.12
CA GLY A 198 -3.45 12.77 -6.46
C GLY A 198 -4.63 12.84 -5.46
N ARG A 199 -5.44 11.78 -5.30
CA ARG A 199 -6.53 11.77 -4.31
C ARG A 199 -6.04 11.53 -2.89
N ALA A 200 -4.97 10.77 -2.70
CA ALA A 200 -4.28 10.58 -1.42
C ALA A 200 -2.88 11.19 -1.51
N SER A 201 -2.50 11.99 -0.52
CA SER A 201 -1.19 12.65 -0.47
C SER A 201 -0.05 11.63 -0.44
N ARG A 202 1.02 11.95 -1.18
CA ARG A 202 2.29 11.20 -1.17
C ARG A 202 3.28 11.71 -0.14
N TYR A 203 2.97 12.79 0.58
CA TYR A 203 3.87 13.34 1.58
C TYR A 203 4.17 12.31 2.69
N GLY A 204 5.47 12.02 2.87
CA GLY A 204 5.93 10.99 3.79
C GLY A 204 5.81 9.55 3.26
N MET A 205 5.45 9.36 2.00
CA MET A 205 5.54 8.07 1.31
C MET A 205 6.89 8.00 0.58
N ILE A 206 7.70 6.99 0.89
CA ILE A 206 8.98 6.78 0.22
C ILE A 206 8.71 6.45 -1.25
N ALA A 207 9.27 7.27 -2.14
CA ALA A 207 8.97 7.22 -3.57
C ALA A 207 9.69 6.07 -4.28
N TYR A 208 8.95 5.36 -5.13
CA TYR A 208 9.47 4.55 -6.22
C TYR A 208 9.43 5.35 -7.52
N ALA A 209 8.26 5.59 -8.07
CA ALA A 209 8.04 6.36 -9.30
C ALA A 209 7.01 7.47 -9.05
N SER A 210 7.50 8.69 -8.84
CA SER A 210 6.70 9.81 -8.32
C SER A 210 5.46 10.15 -9.15
N SER A 211 5.48 9.91 -10.46
CA SER A 211 4.34 10.16 -11.35
C SER A 211 3.31 9.02 -11.40
N LEU A 212 3.56 7.93 -10.67
CA LEU A 212 2.72 6.71 -10.68
C LEU A 212 2.29 6.29 -9.27
N ASP A 213 3.13 6.52 -8.25
CA ASP A 213 2.90 6.05 -6.90
C ASP A 213 1.62 6.59 -6.29
N GLN A 214 0.81 5.72 -5.70
CA GLN A 214 -0.40 6.08 -5.00
C GLN A 214 -0.61 5.23 -3.75
N ALA A 215 -1.02 5.85 -2.65
CA ALA A 215 -1.45 5.17 -1.44
C ALA A 215 -2.89 4.65 -1.58
N GLY A 216 -3.21 3.55 -0.90
CA GLY A 216 -4.58 3.05 -0.82
C GLY A 216 -4.79 2.02 0.29
N PRO A 217 -6.06 1.73 0.63
CA PRO A 217 -6.43 0.79 1.67
C PRO A 217 -6.45 -0.66 1.16
N MET A 218 -6.22 -1.58 2.09
CA MET A 218 -6.36 -3.02 1.92
C MET A 218 -7.14 -3.58 3.12
N ALA A 219 -8.24 -4.24 2.87
CA ALA A 219 -9.11 -4.82 3.90
C ALA A 219 -9.90 -6.01 3.33
N ARG A 220 -10.69 -6.71 4.15
CA ARG A 220 -11.44 -7.87 3.68
C ARG A 220 -12.68 -7.54 2.86
N THR A 221 -13.27 -6.37 3.07
CA THR A 221 -14.51 -5.95 2.40
C THR A 221 -14.35 -4.63 1.63
N ALA A 222 -15.21 -4.42 0.63
CA ALA A 222 -15.27 -3.15 -0.09
C ALA A 222 -15.71 -2.00 0.84
N GLU A 223 -16.61 -2.26 1.79
CA GLU A 223 -17.05 -1.29 2.78
C GLU A 223 -15.88 -0.81 3.65
N ASP A 224 -15.09 -1.72 4.20
CA ASP A 224 -13.91 -1.39 5.00
C ASP A 224 -12.92 -0.53 4.21
N CYS A 225 -12.64 -0.90 2.96
CA CYS A 225 -11.80 -0.11 2.07
C CYS A 225 -12.39 1.27 1.78
N ALA A 226 -13.70 1.39 1.58
CA ALA A 226 -14.38 2.66 1.32
C ALA A 226 -14.32 3.59 2.53
N LEU A 227 -14.50 3.07 3.75
CA LEU A 227 -14.38 3.82 5.01
C LEU A 227 -12.96 4.37 5.19
N MET A 228 -11.93 3.53 4.98
CA MET A 228 -10.54 3.96 5.04
C MET A 228 -10.21 4.97 3.94
N LEU A 229 -10.69 4.76 2.71
CA LEU A 229 -10.47 5.65 1.59
C LEU A 229 -11.06 7.03 1.86
N SER A 230 -12.25 7.10 2.46
CA SER A 230 -12.89 8.34 2.87
C SER A 230 -12.05 9.12 3.88
N ALA A 231 -11.35 8.42 4.77
CA ALA A 231 -10.47 9.03 5.76
C ALA A 231 -9.13 9.49 5.15
N MET A 232 -8.53 8.71 4.26
CA MET A 232 -7.16 8.98 3.78
C MET A 232 -7.09 9.92 2.57
N CYS A 233 -8.18 10.08 1.79
CA CYS A 233 -8.25 10.99 0.65
C CYS A 233 -8.50 12.44 1.08
N GLY A 234 -8.38 13.35 0.10
CA GLY A 234 -8.58 14.79 0.25
C GLY A 234 -7.29 15.59 0.13
N PRO A 235 -7.40 16.93 -0.07
CA PRO A 235 -6.28 17.78 -0.45
C PRO A 235 -5.18 17.85 0.61
N ASP A 236 -3.95 18.04 0.12
CA ASP A 236 -2.74 18.30 0.91
C ASP A 236 -1.82 19.22 0.08
N LEU A 237 -2.35 20.38 -0.32
CA LEU A 237 -1.77 21.27 -1.30
C LEU A 237 -0.43 21.87 -0.85
N ASP A 238 -0.23 22.02 0.46
CA ASP A 238 0.98 22.61 1.05
C ASP A 238 2.17 21.64 1.03
N ARG A 239 1.92 20.31 0.91
CA ARG A 239 2.95 19.28 1.08
C ARG A 239 3.16 18.38 -0.13
N ASP A 240 2.12 18.17 -0.94
CA ASP A 240 2.20 17.38 -2.16
C ASP A 240 1.70 18.15 -3.36
N SER A 241 2.64 18.59 -4.22
CA SER A 241 2.36 19.34 -5.43
C SER A 241 1.48 18.62 -6.45
N THR A 242 1.26 17.31 -6.28
CA THR A 242 0.38 16.50 -7.13
C THR A 242 -0.97 16.23 -6.48
N SER A 243 -1.18 16.68 -5.23
CA SER A 243 -2.46 16.55 -4.57
C SER A 243 -3.54 17.35 -5.31
N LEU A 244 -4.67 16.70 -5.58
CA LEU A 244 -5.81 17.35 -6.23
C LEU A 244 -6.57 18.20 -5.20
N ASP A 245 -6.97 19.39 -5.61
CA ASP A 245 -7.89 20.24 -4.84
C ASP A 245 -9.33 19.73 -5.02
N VAL A 246 -9.56 18.52 -4.50
CA VAL A 246 -10.87 17.85 -4.53
C VAL A 246 -11.19 17.45 -3.10
N PRO A 247 -12.32 17.89 -2.55
CA PRO A 247 -12.73 17.58 -1.18
C PRO A 247 -12.74 16.08 -0.88
N ALA A 248 -12.56 15.76 0.39
CA ALA A 248 -12.79 14.40 0.87
C ALA A 248 -14.26 14.00 0.60
N GLU A 249 -14.46 12.75 0.21
CA GLU A 249 -15.78 12.20 -0.09
C GLU A 249 -16.09 11.02 0.82
N ASN A 250 -17.37 10.78 1.06
CA ASN A 250 -17.80 9.53 1.66
C ASN A 250 -17.93 8.46 0.56
N PHE A 251 -16.87 7.67 0.37
CA PHE A 251 -16.86 6.60 -0.62
C PHE A 251 -17.78 5.41 -0.26
N ALA A 252 -18.30 5.36 0.97
CA ALA A 252 -19.25 4.35 1.42
C ALA A 252 -20.72 4.71 1.19
N ARG A 253 -21.03 5.94 0.74
CA ARG A 253 -22.40 6.48 0.65
C ARG A 253 -23.34 5.63 -0.20
N ASP A 254 -22.86 5.07 -1.31
CA ASP A 254 -23.68 4.40 -2.32
C ASP A 254 -23.41 2.89 -2.41
N LEU A 255 -22.76 2.28 -1.41
CA LEU A 255 -22.37 0.86 -1.44
C LEU A 255 -23.53 -0.11 -1.60
N ASN A 256 -24.71 0.26 -1.12
CA ASN A 256 -25.93 -0.56 -1.19
C ASN A 256 -26.95 0.00 -2.18
N ALA A 257 -26.54 0.94 -3.04
CA ALA A 257 -27.41 1.48 -4.08
C ALA A 257 -27.70 0.39 -5.14
N PRO A 258 -28.91 0.36 -5.73
CA PRO A 258 -29.22 -0.52 -6.84
C PRO A 258 -28.26 -0.33 -8.01
N LEU A 259 -27.94 -1.41 -8.71
CA LEU A 259 -27.06 -1.38 -9.88
C LEU A 259 -27.82 -1.21 -11.22
N ASP A 260 -29.11 -0.90 -11.15
CA ASP A 260 -29.96 -0.72 -12.33
C ASP A 260 -29.37 0.32 -13.28
N GLY A 261 -29.12 -0.10 -14.53
CA GLY A 261 -28.54 0.76 -15.54
C GLY A 261 -27.02 0.95 -15.48
N LEU A 262 -26.33 0.44 -14.46
CA LEU A 262 -24.86 0.42 -14.44
C LEU A 262 -24.32 -0.36 -15.64
N ARG A 263 -23.40 0.24 -16.39
CA ARG A 263 -22.76 -0.41 -17.53
C ARG A 263 -21.37 -0.88 -17.14
N ILE A 264 -21.11 -2.18 -17.26
CA ILE A 264 -19.81 -2.80 -16.97
C ILE A 264 -19.15 -3.15 -18.30
N GLY A 265 -18.04 -2.49 -18.63
CA GLY A 265 -17.25 -2.78 -19.82
C GLY A 265 -16.44 -4.07 -19.66
N ILE A 266 -16.48 -4.94 -20.65
CA ILE A 266 -15.71 -6.19 -20.72
C ILE A 266 -14.64 -6.05 -21.79
N PRO A 267 -13.40 -5.66 -21.44
CA PRO A 267 -12.32 -5.50 -22.40
C PRO A 267 -11.87 -6.86 -22.95
N LYS A 268 -11.94 -7.06 -24.24
CA LYS A 268 -11.49 -8.32 -24.88
C LYS A 268 -10.03 -8.66 -24.57
N GLU A 269 -9.20 -7.63 -24.40
CA GLU A 269 -7.76 -7.73 -24.12
C GLU A 269 -7.45 -8.37 -22.75
N PHE A 270 -8.41 -8.39 -21.82
CA PHE A 270 -8.23 -8.99 -20.49
C PHE A 270 -8.57 -10.50 -20.47
N PHE A 271 -9.14 -11.01 -21.55
CA PHE A 271 -9.57 -12.41 -21.68
C PHE A 271 -8.79 -13.16 -22.78
N GLY A 272 -7.55 -12.77 -23.04
CA GLY A 272 -6.67 -13.37 -24.01
C GLY A 272 -6.09 -14.73 -23.62
N GLU A 273 -5.19 -15.24 -24.45
CA GLU A 273 -4.40 -16.43 -24.16
C GLU A 273 -3.57 -16.24 -22.90
N GLY A 274 -3.45 -17.29 -22.07
CA GLY A 274 -2.73 -17.25 -20.79
C GLY A 274 -3.61 -16.96 -19.56
N LEU A 275 -4.89 -16.59 -19.74
CA LEU A 275 -5.82 -16.53 -18.61
C LEU A 275 -6.16 -17.93 -18.14
N ALA A 276 -5.78 -18.26 -16.88
CA ALA A 276 -6.06 -19.57 -16.32
C ALA A 276 -7.57 -19.89 -16.29
N PRO A 277 -7.99 -21.11 -16.67
CA PRO A 277 -9.42 -21.46 -16.75
C PRO A 277 -10.21 -21.22 -15.46
N GLY A 278 -9.61 -21.50 -14.30
CA GLY A 278 -10.23 -21.22 -12.99
C GLY A 278 -10.48 -19.74 -12.73
N VAL A 279 -9.56 -18.87 -13.14
CA VAL A 279 -9.72 -17.40 -13.05
C VAL A 279 -10.83 -16.95 -13.97
N ARG A 280 -10.86 -17.45 -15.21
CA ARG A 280 -11.94 -17.18 -16.18
C ARG A 280 -13.30 -17.54 -15.60
N THR A 281 -13.43 -18.74 -15.06
CA THR A 281 -14.70 -19.21 -14.46
C THR A 281 -15.15 -18.32 -13.30
N ALA A 282 -14.22 -17.90 -12.41
CA ALA A 282 -14.54 -17.04 -11.28
C ALA A 282 -15.00 -15.64 -11.72
N VAL A 283 -14.33 -15.07 -12.73
CA VAL A 283 -14.70 -13.75 -13.30
C VAL A 283 -16.06 -13.84 -13.98
N ASP A 284 -16.30 -14.87 -14.81
CA ASP A 284 -17.58 -15.06 -15.50
C ASP A 284 -18.74 -15.25 -14.51
N ALA A 285 -18.50 -15.94 -13.37
CA ALA A 285 -19.49 -16.08 -12.30
C ALA A 285 -19.80 -14.73 -11.62
N ALA A 286 -18.77 -13.93 -11.32
CA ALA A 286 -18.94 -12.59 -10.74
C ALA A 286 -19.71 -11.66 -11.69
N LEU A 287 -19.42 -11.69 -12.99
CA LEU A 287 -20.14 -10.90 -14.00
C LEU A 287 -21.62 -11.26 -14.06
N LYS A 288 -21.97 -12.54 -13.98
CA LYS A 288 -23.37 -13.01 -13.89
C LYS A 288 -24.09 -12.48 -12.65
N GLU A 289 -23.39 -12.38 -11.50
CA GLU A 289 -24.01 -11.79 -10.31
C GLU A 289 -24.28 -10.28 -10.51
N TYR A 290 -23.40 -9.54 -11.14
CA TYR A 290 -23.66 -8.14 -11.48
C TYR A 290 -24.86 -7.98 -12.43
N GLU A 291 -25.04 -8.87 -13.41
CA GLU A 291 -26.24 -8.87 -14.27
C GLU A 291 -27.53 -9.12 -13.49
N LYS A 292 -27.51 -10.08 -12.54
CA LYS A 292 -28.65 -10.35 -11.65
C LYS A 292 -29.03 -9.15 -10.77
N LEU A 293 -28.01 -8.33 -10.41
CA LEU A 293 -28.18 -7.11 -9.63
C LEU A 293 -28.60 -5.89 -10.50
N GLY A 294 -28.85 -6.08 -11.78
CA GLY A 294 -29.37 -5.04 -12.70
C GLY A 294 -28.32 -4.37 -13.59
N ALA A 295 -27.04 -4.73 -13.48
CA ALA A 295 -26.01 -4.17 -14.33
C ALA A 295 -26.08 -4.72 -15.77
N LYS A 296 -25.57 -3.95 -16.75
CA LYS A 296 -25.48 -4.33 -18.17
C LYS A 296 -24.02 -4.57 -18.55
N LEU A 297 -23.69 -5.76 -19.01
CA LEU A 297 -22.36 -6.09 -19.54
C LEU A 297 -22.23 -5.56 -20.97
N VAL A 298 -21.13 -4.83 -21.24
CA VAL A 298 -20.88 -4.21 -22.55
C VAL A 298 -19.51 -4.61 -23.04
N PRO A 299 -19.40 -5.34 -24.17
CA PRO A 299 -18.11 -5.62 -24.80
C PRO A 299 -17.42 -4.32 -25.20
N ILE A 300 -16.15 -4.16 -24.80
CA ILE A 300 -15.31 -3.01 -25.16
C ILE A 300 -13.92 -3.46 -25.60
N SER A 301 -13.14 -2.54 -26.14
CA SER A 301 -11.74 -2.76 -26.48
C SER A 301 -10.87 -1.66 -25.89
N LEU A 302 -9.71 -2.06 -25.36
CA LEU A 302 -8.64 -1.18 -24.87
C LEU A 302 -7.36 -1.49 -25.67
N PRO A 303 -7.27 -1.07 -26.95
CA PRO A 303 -6.30 -1.60 -27.93
C PRO A 303 -4.84 -1.25 -27.62
N ARG A 304 -4.57 -0.36 -26.63
CA ARG A 304 -3.20 0.01 -26.24
C ARG A 304 -2.77 -0.63 -24.91
N THR A 305 -3.60 -1.50 -24.34
CA THR A 305 -3.29 -2.16 -23.04
C THR A 305 -1.98 -2.95 -23.10
N GLU A 306 -1.63 -3.54 -24.24
CA GLU A 306 -0.38 -4.27 -24.45
C GLU A 306 0.88 -3.40 -24.25
N LEU A 307 0.78 -2.09 -24.45
CA LEU A 307 1.89 -1.14 -24.27
C LEU A 307 2.08 -0.69 -22.82
N SER A 308 1.13 -0.98 -21.92
CA SER A 308 1.16 -0.48 -20.55
C SER A 308 2.36 -1.02 -19.75
N ILE A 309 2.67 -2.30 -19.86
CA ILE A 309 3.81 -2.93 -19.17
C ILE A 309 5.16 -2.41 -19.71
N PRO A 310 5.43 -2.39 -21.05
CA PRO A 310 6.64 -1.77 -21.56
C PRO A 310 6.83 -0.32 -21.13
N VAL A 311 5.78 0.52 -21.19
CA VAL A 311 5.81 1.91 -20.74
C VAL A 311 6.15 2.02 -19.27
N TYR A 312 5.54 1.18 -18.42
CA TYR A 312 5.84 1.13 -16.99
C TYR A 312 7.32 0.82 -16.73
N TYR A 313 7.90 -0.20 -17.39
CA TYR A 313 9.29 -0.60 -17.17
C TYR A 313 10.33 0.37 -17.75
N ILE A 314 9.90 1.39 -18.48
CA ILE A 314 10.75 2.52 -18.89
C ILE A 314 10.61 3.68 -17.91
N ILE A 315 9.38 4.13 -17.64
CA ILE A 315 9.11 5.32 -16.83
C ILE A 315 9.48 5.09 -15.36
N ALA A 316 9.02 3.99 -14.77
CA ALA A 316 9.22 3.75 -13.36
C ALA A 316 10.69 3.57 -12.96
N PRO A 317 11.53 2.79 -13.66
CA PRO A 317 12.97 2.75 -13.40
C PRO A 317 13.68 4.10 -13.63
N ALA A 318 13.28 4.88 -14.66
CA ALA A 318 13.83 6.21 -14.90
C ALA A 318 13.59 7.13 -13.68
N GLU A 319 12.36 7.20 -13.18
CA GLU A 319 12.02 7.98 -12.00
C GLU A 319 12.69 7.43 -10.73
N ALA A 320 12.79 6.10 -10.58
CA ALA A 320 13.50 5.46 -9.48
C ALA A 320 14.98 5.86 -9.42
N SER A 321 15.66 5.88 -10.56
CA SER A 321 17.08 6.26 -10.61
C SER A 321 17.31 7.68 -10.06
N SER A 322 16.39 8.60 -10.32
CA SER A 322 16.38 9.93 -9.76
C SER A 322 15.96 9.96 -8.28
N ASN A 323 14.85 9.33 -7.93
CA ASN A 323 14.32 9.34 -6.57
C ASN A 323 15.28 8.70 -5.56
N LEU A 324 15.94 7.61 -5.93
CA LEU A 324 16.84 6.88 -5.03
C LEU A 324 18.27 7.46 -4.99
N SER A 325 18.57 8.49 -5.76
CA SER A 325 19.87 9.18 -5.72
C SER A 325 20.17 9.82 -4.35
N ARG A 326 19.14 10.18 -3.60
CA ARG A 326 19.24 10.77 -2.25
C ARG A 326 19.69 9.83 -1.15
N PHE A 327 19.60 8.52 -1.38
CA PHE A 327 20.05 7.50 -0.42
C PHE A 327 21.51 7.17 -0.66
N ASP A 328 22.38 7.92 -0.04
CA ASP A 328 23.85 7.93 -0.28
C ASP A 328 24.68 7.64 0.98
N GLY A 329 24.01 7.41 2.13
CA GLY A 329 24.66 7.17 3.41
C GLY A 329 25.25 8.42 4.09
N VAL A 330 24.97 9.63 3.60
CA VAL A 330 25.51 10.88 4.18
C VAL A 330 24.65 11.42 5.31
N LYS A 331 23.36 11.67 5.05
CA LYS A 331 22.48 12.30 6.06
C LYS A 331 21.77 11.26 6.95
N PHE A 332 21.44 10.11 6.42
CA PHE A 332 20.69 9.05 7.10
C PHE A 332 20.91 7.71 6.40
N GLY A 333 20.53 6.63 7.08
CA GLY A 333 20.59 5.28 6.55
C GLY A 333 21.99 4.66 6.65
N HIS A 334 22.14 3.51 5.97
CA HIS A 334 23.37 2.74 5.97
C HIS A 334 24.54 3.52 5.35
N ARG A 335 25.67 3.55 6.06
CA ARG A 335 26.96 4.02 5.57
C ARG A 335 27.98 2.91 5.72
N THR A 336 28.69 2.60 4.63
CA THR A 336 29.83 1.68 4.68
C THR A 336 30.87 2.17 5.69
N LYS A 337 31.53 1.22 6.35
CA LYS A 337 32.64 1.53 7.26
C LYS A 337 34.01 1.51 6.56
N ASP A 338 34.06 0.97 5.34
CA ASP A 338 35.28 0.77 4.56
C ASP A 338 35.26 1.62 3.28
N TYR A 339 35.90 2.78 3.33
CA TYR A 339 36.04 3.69 2.18
C TYR A 339 37.34 4.52 2.30
N THR A 340 37.88 4.91 1.14
CA THR A 340 39.11 5.69 1.03
C THR A 340 38.85 7.17 0.75
N ASP A 341 37.72 7.47 0.11
CA ASP A 341 37.31 8.81 -0.30
C ASP A 341 35.77 8.90 -0.40
N LEU A 342 35.26 10.10 -0.67
CA LEU A 342 33.82 10.36 -0.75
C LEU A 342 33.12 9.54 -1.84
N VAL A 343 33.76 9.35 -2.99
CA VAL A 343 33.18 8.59 -4.11
C VAL A 343 33.10 7.10 -3.75
N SER A 344 34.13 6.56 -3.14
CA SER A 344 34.14 5.17 -2.66
C SER A 344 33.12 4.95 -1.57
N MET A 345 32.90 5.91 -0.67
CA MET A 345 31.86 5.88 0.35
C MET A 345 30.46 5.78 -0.28
N TYR A 346 30.13 6.63 -1.25
CA TYR A 346 28.84 6.58 -1.94
C TYR A 346 28.63 5.25 -2.65
N LYS A 347 29.61 4.80 -3.43
CA LYS A 347 29.52 3.56 -4.18
C LYS A 347 29.29 2.35 -3.26
N ARG A 348 30.08 2.22 -2.21
CA ARG A 348 30.01 1.10 -1.27
C ARG A 348 28.73 1.14 -0.43
N SER A 349 28.36 2.28 0.13
CA SER A 349 27.11 2.41 0.91
C SER A 349 25.89 1.97 0.10
N ARG A 350 25.81 2.39 -1.16
CA ARG A 350 24.74 2.01 -2.07
C ARG A 350 24.80 0.55 -2.50
N ALA A 351 26.01 0.02 -2.77
CA ALA A 351 26.20 -1.38 -3.14
C ALA A 351 25.83 -2.34 -2.01
N GLU A 352 26.15 -2.00 -0.77
CA GLU A 352 25.83 -2.78 0.43
C GLU A 352 24.36 -2.65 0.87
N GLY A 353 23.81 -1.42 0.75
CA GLY A 353 22.50 -1.09 1.28
C GLY A 353 21.32 -1.45 0.36
N PHE A 354 21.51 -1.41 -0.97
CA PHE A 354 20.47 -1.79 -1.93
C PHE A 354 20.54 -3.24 -2.36
N GLY A 355 19.39 -3.90 -2.44
CA GLY A 355 19.24 -5.23 -3.02
C GLY A 355 19.38 -5.25 -4.55
N GLU A 356 19.48 -6.46 -5.10
CA GLU A 356 19.78 -6.68 -6.53
C GLU A 356 18.71 -6.12 -7.47
N GLU A 357 17.42 -6.28 -7.14
CA GLU A 357 16.34 -5.77 -7.98
C GLU A 357 16.30 -4.24 -8.03
N VAL A 358 16.54 -3.59 -6.89
CA VAL A 358 16.62 -2.11 -6.82
C VAL A 358 17.82 -1.62 -7.64
N LYS A 359 18.99 -2.23 -7.50
CA LYS A 359 20.17 -1.91 -8.30
C LYS A 359 19.91 -2.06 -9.80
N ARG A 360 19.24 -3.14 -10.22
CA ARG A 360 18.86 -3.39 -11.62
C ARG A 360 17.98 -2.29 -12.15
N ARG A 361 16.95 -1.88 -11.41
CA ARG A 361 16.04 -0.80 -11.84
C ARG A 361 16.70 0.56 -11.87
N ILE A 362 17.57 0.88 -10.91
CA ILE A 362 18.37 2.12 -10.92
C ILE A 362 19.26 2.17 -12.17
N MET A 363 19.94 1.08 -12.50
CA MET A 363 20.81 0.99 -13.68
C MET A 363 20.00 1.12 -14.98
N THR A 364 18.88 0.42 -15.10
CA THR A 364 17.95 0.54 -16.25
C THR A 364 17.46 1.97 -16.39
N GLY A 365 17.07 2.61 -15.28
CA GLY A 365 16.61 4.00 -15.28
C GLY A 365 17.69 4.98 -15.73
N ALA A 366 18.90 4.83 -15.21
CA ALA A 366 20.04 5.66 -15.63
C ALA A 366 20.36 5.48 -17.11
N TYR A 367 20.24 4.26 -17.64
CA TYR A 367 20.45 3.96 -19.05
C TYR A 367 19.42 4.65 -19.96
N VAL A 368 18.12 4.52 -19.65
CA VAL A 368 17.08 5.13 -20.51
C VAL A 368 17.02 6.65 -20.43
N LEU A 369 17.65 7.25 -19.42
CA LEU A 369 17.81 8.71 -19.30
C LEU A 369 19.12 9.23 -19.90
N SER A 370 20.02 8.34 -20.36
CA SER A 370 21.30 8.74 -20.88
C SER A 370 21.22 9.33 -22.29
N HIS A 371 22.29 10.07 -22.68
CA HIS A 371 22.38 10.70 -24.00
C HIS A 371 22.24 9.65 -25.13
N GLY A 372 21.41 9.95 -26.11
CA GLY A 372 21.12 9.08 -27.26
C GLY A 372 19.97 8.08 -27.01
N TYR A 373 19.59 7.81 -25.74
CA TYR A 373 18.48 6.90 -25.40
C TYR A 373 17.26 7.61 -24.84
N TYR A 374 17.43 8.82 -24.32
CA TYR A 374 16.33 9.60 -23.73
C TYR A 374 15.13 9.78 -24.69
N ASP A 375 15.39 10.21 -25.92
CA ASP A 375 14.32 10.44 -26.91
C ASP A 375 13.70 9.13 -27.38
N ALA A 376 14.53 8.10 -27.58
CA ALA A 376 14.10 6.81 -28.13
C ALA A 376 13.26 6.01 -27.13
N TYR A 377 13.55 6.10 -25.83
CA TYR A 377 12.89 5.33 -24.78
C TYR A 377 12.01 6.17 -23.88
N TYR A 378 12.60 7.09 -23.10
CA TYR A 378 11.86 7.81 -22.06
C TYR A 378 10.80 8.74 -22.64
N LEU A 379 11.17 9.59 -23.60
CA LEU A 379 10.23 10.51 -24.23
C LEU A 379 9.14 9.76 -25.00
N GLN A 380 9.51 8.66 -25.69
CA GLN A 380 8.55 7.82 -26.38
C GLN A 380 7.56 7.16 -25.43
N ALA A 381 8.05 6.65 -24.28
CA ALA A 381 7.19 6.08 -23.24
C ALA A 381 6.21 7.13 -22.67
N GLN A 382 6.67 8.37 -22.45
CA GLN A 382 5.81 9.47 -21.99
C GLN A 382 4.71 9.80 -23.02
N LYS A 383 5.02 9.81 -24.33
CA LYS A 383 4.04 10.01 -25.38
C LYS A 383 2.99 8.89 -25.42
N ILE A 384 3.43 7.63 -25.33
CA ILE A 384 2.52 6.46 -25.30
C ILE A 384 1.64 6.49 -24.06
N ARG A 385 2.20 6.84 -22.89
CA ARG A 385 1.42 7.00 -21.66
C ARG A 385 0.28 8.01 -21.83
N ARG A 386 0.53 9.10 -22.55
CA ARG A 386 -0.48 10.14 -22.82
C ARG A 386 -1.61 9.65 -23.72
N MET A 387 -1.31 8.78 -24.66
CA MET A 387 -2.30 8.18 -25.57
C MET A 387 -3.28 7.26 -24.87
#